data_91547d5ef87b1cd16ab20034e640b60a
#
_entry.id   91547d5ef87b1cd16ab20034e640b60a
#
_cell.length_a   1.000
_cell.length_b   1.000
_cell.length_c   1.000
_cell.angle_alpha   90.00
_cell.angle_beta   90.00
_cell.angle_gamma   90.00
#
_symmetry.space_group_name_H-M   'P 1'
#
loop_
_entity.id
_entity.type
_entity.pdbx_description
1 polymer ?
#
loop_
_entity_poly.entity_id
_entity_poly.type
_entity_poly.pdbx_seq_one_letter_code
_entity_poly.pdbx_strand_id
1 'polypeptide(L)'
;MNISTHDKKILFVCFRRLLFLTLAFLLGSLAGKAELSLGIHPVSGPVLSSSENWGLSFPEEGTLPTANASIEELKQYDAYYAQDTDEKILYLTFDCGYENGATPAILDALKKHQAPAAFFVVGNFVRDNPDLIRRMTEEGHTVANHTLSHPDMSKISSVENFQKELSGVESLYKEITGTDMIKYYRPPQ
;
A
#
# COMPACT_ATOMS: atom_id res chain seq x y z
N MET A 1 68.70 15.21 11.28
CA MET A 1 67.81 16.37 10.99
C MET A 1 66.80 16.44 12.13
N ASN A 2 67.01 17.40 13.06
CA ASN A 2 66.11 17.51 14.24
C ASN A 2 64.88 18.30 13.88
N ILE A 3 63.72 17.65 13.93
CA ILE A 3 62.42 18.27 13.70
C ILE A 3 62.13 19.22 14.88
N SER A 4 61.84 20.49 14.57
CA SER A 4 61.49 21.54 15.55
C SER A 4 60.29 21.12 16.42
N THR A 5 60.25 21.60 17.67
CA THR A 5 59.10 21.38 18.58
C THR A 5 57.78 21.93 18.01
N HIS A 6 57.87 22.96 17.17
CA HIS A 6 56.72 23.52 16.47
C HIS A 6 56.18 22.57 15.40
N ASP A 7 57.07 21.99 14.60
CA ASP A 7 56.71 21.03 13.53
C ASP A 7 56.13 19.73 14.12
N LYS A 8 56.60 19.29 15.27
CA LYS A 8 56.02 18.13 16.00
C LYS A 8 54.59 18.38 16.44
N LYS A 9 54.26 19.61 16.89
CA LYS A 9 52.88 19.97 17.26
C LYS A 9 51.94 20.00 16.03
N ILE A 10 52.41 20.56 14.92
CA ILE A 10 51.64 20.58 13.68
C ILE A 10 51.41 19.16 13.17
N LEU A 11 52.42 18.32 13.13
CA LEU A 11 52.32 16.92 12.72
C LEU A 11 51.36 16.13 13.60
N PHE A 12 51.36 16.34 14.92
CA PHE A 12 50.44 15.71 15.86
C PHE A 12 48.99 16.15 15.65
N VAL A 13 48.75 17.43 15.38
CA VAL A 13 47.41 17.94 15.08
C VAL A 13 46.87 17.38 13.74
N CYS A 14 47.72 17.33 12.72
CA CYS A 14 47.34 16.75 11.41
C CYS A 14 47.03 15.25 11.53
N PHE A 15 47.86 14.49 12.28
CA PHE A 15 47.65 13.06 12.52
C PHE A 15 46.35 12.81 13.28
N ARG A 16 46.05 13.61 14.30
CA ARG A 16 44.82 13.51 15.07
C ARG A 16 43.55 13.79 14.20
N ARG A 17 43.63 14.79 13.32
CA ARG A 17 42.54 15.10 12.37
C ARG A 17 42.33 13.98 11.34
N LEU A 18 43.42 13.43 10.82
CA LEU A 18 43.35 12.30 9.89
C LEU A 18 42.73 11.07 10.56
N LEU A 19 43.10 10.76 11.79
CA LEU A 19 42.56 9.66 12.58
C LEU A 19 41.06 9.84 12.84
N PHE A 20 40.59 11.06 13.14
CA PHE A 20 39.16 11.36 13.30
C PHE A 20 38.39 11.19 11.99
N LEU A 21 38.94 11.62 10.88
CA LEU A 21 38.29 11.48 9.55
C LEU A 21 38.18 10.01 9.13
N THR A 22 39.22 9.21 9.36
CA THR A 22 39.20 7.77 9.07
C THR A 22 38.22 7.02 9.97
N LEU A 23 38.14 7.38 11.26
CA LEU A 23 37.19 6.78 12.20
C LEU A 23 35.75 7.15 11.85
N ALA A 24 35.48 8.41 11.49
CA ALA A 24 34.15 8.86 11.03
C ALA A 24 33.72 8.15 9.74
N PHE A 25 34.64 7.95 8.79
CA PHE A 25 34.39 7.20 7.56
C PHE A 25 34.09 5.72 7.85
N LEU A 26 34.84 5.08 8.75
CA LEU A 26 34.60 3.69 9.16
C LEU A 26 33.25 3.54 9.89
N LEU A 27 32.92 4.45 10.80
CA LEU A 27 31.64 4.44 11.51
C LEU A 27 30.48 4.72 10.54
N GLY A 28 30.63 5.65 9.61
CA GLY A 28 29.63 5.92 8.56
C GLY A 28 29.41 4.73 7.64
N SER A 29 30.48 4.01 7.26
CA SER A 29 30.37 2.80 6.43
C SER A 29 29.75 1.60 7.18
N LEU A 30 29.97 1.49 8.49
CA LEU A 30 29.31 0.49 9.34
C LEU A 30 27.81 0.81 9.53
N ALA A 31 27.46 2.08 9.77
CA ALA A 31 26.07 2.53 9.87
C ALA A 31 25.32 2.32 8.55
N GLY A 32 25.94 2.67 7.41
CA GLY A 32 25.35 2.43 6.09
C GLY A 32 25.11 0.94 5.80
N LYS A 33 26.01 0.05 6.27
CA LYS A 33 25.78 -1.40 6.15
C LYS A 33 24.72 -1.92 7.11
N ALA A 34 24.54 -1.30 8.27
CA ALA A 34 23.48 -1.66 9.23
C ALA A 34 22.11 -1.22 8.73
N GLU A 35 21.97 -0.07 8.05
CA GLU A 35 20.72 0.35 7.41
C GLU A 35 20.33 -0.55 6.22
N LEU A 36 21.30 -1.05 5.45
CA LEU A 36 21.05 -2.05 4.42
C LEU A 36 20.60 -3.42 4.99
N SER A 37 20.87 -3.68 6.27
CA SER A 37 20.47 -4.93 6.95
C SER A 37 19.11 -4.84 7.65
N LEU A 38 18.51 -3.64 7.74
CA LEU A 38 17.17 -3.42 8.24
C LEU A 38 16.12 -3.61 7.13
N GLY A 39 16.04 -4.85 6.63
CA GLY A 39 14.78 -5.40 6.10
C GLY A 39 14.10 -4.69 4.92
N ILE A 40 14.79 -3.79 4.20
CA ILE A 40 14.34 -3.44 2.85
C ILE A 40 14.92 -4.52 1.93
N HIS A 41 14.24 -5.65 1.88
CA HIS A 41 14.47 -6.57 0.79
C HIS A 41 14.08 -5.83 -0.50
N PRO A 42 15.02 -5.61 -1.45
CA PRO A 42 14.59 -5.24 -2.78
C PRO A 42 13.64 -6.36 -3.22
N VAL A 43 12.42 -6.01 -3.55
CA VAL A 43 11.48 -6.95 -4.14
C VAL A 43 12.08 -7.35 -5.49
N SER A 44 12.93 -8.38 -5.46
CA SER A 44 13.43 -9.07 -6.65
C SER A 44 12.37 -10.09 -7.06
N GLY A 45 11.13 -9.62 -7.21
CA GLY A 45 10.13 -10.37 -7.94
C GLY A 45 10.35 -10.15 -9.44
N PRO A 46 9.93 -11.08 -10.30
CA PRO A 46 9.86 -10.78 -11.72
C PRO A 46 9.06 -9.49 -11.85
N VAL A 47 9.70 -8.45 -12.40
CA VAL A 47 8.98 -7.28 -12.86
C VAL A 47 7.98 -7.85 -13.85
N LEU A 48 6.70 -7.89 -13.47
CA LEU A 48 5.64 -8.23 -14.39
C LEU A 48 5.81 -7.27 -15.56
N SER A 49 6.30 -7.81 -16.67
CA SER A 49 6.66 -7.03 -17.83
C SER A 49 5.42 -6.31 -18.31
N SER A 50 5.47 -5.00 -18.24
CA SER A 50 4.69 -4.03 -19.02
C SER A 50 3.20 -4.30 -19.20
N SER A 51 2.38 -3.40 -18.66
CA SER A 51 1.14 -2.87 -19.28
C SER A 51 0.07 -3.87 -19.75
N GLU A 52 0.02 -5.06 -19.24
CA GLU A 52 -1.17 -5.89 -19.39
C GLU A 52 -2.15 -5.49 -18.29
N ASN A 53 -3.31 -4.99 -18.71
CA ASN A 53 -4.39 -4.67 -17.79
C ASN A 53 -4.71 -5.90 -16.97
N TRP A 54 -4.80 -5.73 -15.64
CA TRP A 54 -5.28 -6.80 -14.77
C TRP A 54 -6.67 -7.23 -15.16
N GLY A 55 -6.92 -8.52 -15.26
CA GLY A 55 -8.22 -9.06 -15.60
C GLY A 55 -8.48 -10.44 -15.05
N LEU A 56 -9.75 -10.73 -14.79
CA LEU A 56 -10.22 -12.07 -14.46
C LEU A 56 -10.86 -12.72 -15.67
N SER A 57 -10.62 -14.01 -15.87
CA SER A 57 -11.28 -14.85 -16.84
C SER A 57 -12.10 -15.93 -16.13
N PHE A 58 -13.29 -16.20 -16.61
CA PHE A 58 -14.22 -17.20 -16.08
C PHE A 58 -14.39 -18.30 -17.13
N PRO A 59 -13.45 -19.27 -17.22
CA PRO A 59 -13.41 -20.25 -18.30
C PRO A 59 -14.56 -21.24 -18.28
N GLU A 60 -14.97 -21.67 -17.09
CA GLU A 60 -16.04 -22.67 -16.91
C GLU A 60 -16.90 -22.34 -15.71
N GLU A 61 -18.22 -22.65 -15.79
CA GLU A 61 -19.13 -22.49 -14.67
C GLU A 61 -18.75 -23.41 -13.50
N GLY A 62 -18.73 -22.85 -12.29
CA GLY A 62 -18.40 -23.59 -11.05
C GLY A 62 -16.90 -23.80 -10.83
N THR A 63 -16.05 -23.24 -11.65
CA THR A 63 -14.58 -23.22 -11.42
C THR A 63 -14.11 -21.87 -10.89
N LEU A 64 -12.93 -21.85 -10.27
CA LEU A 64 -12.30 -20.62 -9.85
C LEU A 64 -11.95 -19.75 -11.08
N PRO A 65 -12.07 -18.43 -10.98
CA PRO A 65 -11.58 -17.55 -12.03
C PRO A 65 -10.07 -17.68 -12.15
N THR A 66 -9.54 -17.41 -13.34
CA THR A 66 -8.11 -17.27 -13.59
C THR A 66 -7.75 -15.79 -13.78
N ALA A 67 -6.53 -15.42 -13.46
CA ALA A 67 -6.02 -14.06 -13.58
C ALA A 67 -4.65 -14.04 -14.29
N ASN A 68 -4.09 -12.86 -14.48
CA ASN A 68 -2.74 -12.66 -15.05
C ASN A 68 -1.61 -13.20 -14.15
N ALA A 69 -1.91 -13.44 -12.87
CA ALA A 69 -1.00 -14.08 -11.92
C ALA A 69 -1.72 -15.21 -11.17
N SER A 70 -1.01 -16.22 -10.71
CA SER A 70 -1.60 -17.31 -9.93
C SER A 70 -1.93 -16.86 -8.50
N ILE A 71 -2.81 -17.62 -7.80
CA ILE A 71 -3.15 -17.38 -6.40
C ILE A 71 -1.88 -17.48 -5.52
N GLU A 72 -1.00 -18.45 -5.79
CA GLU A 72 0.24 -18.65 -5.05
C GLU A 72 1.23 -17.48 -5.21
N GLU A 73 1.34 -16.95 -6.43
CA GLU A 73 2.17 -15.77 -6.68
C GLU A 73 1.67 -14.55 -5.92
N LEU A 74 0.36 -14.29 -5.96
CA LEU A 74 -0.23 -13.14 -5.28
C LEU A 74 -0.21 -13.25 -3.76
N LYS A 75 -0.34 -14.46 -3.23
CA LYS A 75 -0.31 -14.73 -1.80
C LYS A 75 0.99 -14.27 -1.13
N GLN A 76 2.12 -14.25 -1.86
CA GLN A 76 3.39 -13.72 -1.35
C GLN A 76 3.33 -12.23 -1.02
N TYR A 77 2.36 -11.51 -1.60
CA TYR A 77 2.16 -10.07 -1.42
C TYR A 77 0.88 -9.76 -0.64
N ASP A 78 0.27 -10.75 0.03
CA ASP A 78 -1.06 -10.62 0.65
C ASP A 78 -2.13 -10.10 -0.31
N ALA A 79 -2.03 -10.47 -1.60
CA ALA A 79 -2.98 -10.10 -2.62
C ALA A 79 -3.86 -11.28 -3.02
N TYR A 80 -5.16 -11.02 -3.22
CA TYR A 80 -6.17 -12.07 -3.43
C TYR A 80 -7.17 -11.64 -4.49
N TYR A 81 -7.58 -12.56 -5.34
CA TYR A 81 -8.72 -12.39 -6.26
C TYR A 81 -9.72 -13.54 -6.16
N ALA A 82 -9.32 -14.67 -5.58
CA ALA A 82 -10.15 -15.83 -5.32
C ALA A 82 -9.65 -16.56 -4.09
N GLN A 83 -10.52 -17.32 -3.46
CA GLN A 83 -10.16 -18.25 -2.38
C GLN A 83 -10.26 -19.68 -2.93
N ASP A 84 -9.21 -20.45 -2.76
CA ASP A 84 -9.21 -21.89 -3.08
C ASP A 84 -9.99 -22.64 -1.99
N THR A 85 -11.25 -22.96 -2.29
CA THR A 85 -12.18 -23.62 -1.38
C THR A 85 -13.27 -24.34 -2.16
N ASP A 86 -13.71 -25.50 -1.65
CA ASP A 86 -14.88 -26.22 -2.16
C ASP A 86 -16.22 -25.66 -1.63
N GLU A 87 -16.16 -24.67 -0.74
CA GLU A 87 -17.37 -24.06 -0.17
C GLU A 87 -17.99 -23.07 -1.17
N LYS A 88 -19.34 -23.02 -1.20
CA LYS A 88 -20.08 -22.07 -2.03
C LYS A 88 -20.13 -20.69 -1.37
N ILE A 89 -19.04 -19.93 -1.48
CA ILE A 89 -18.88 -18.60 -0.91
C ILE A 89 -18.77 -17.56 -2.01
N LEU A 90 -19.46 -16.42 -1.83
CA LEU A 90 -19.32 -15.22 -2.66
C LEU A 90 -18.80 -14.08 -1.80
N TYR A 91 -17.77 -13.41 -2.28
CA TYR A 91 -17.25 -12.17 -1.71
C TYR A 91 -17.80 -10.99 -2.52
N LEU A 92 -18.75 -10.26 -1.94
CA LEU A 92 -19.32 -9.09 -2.58
C LEU A 92 -18.39 -7.89 -2.40
N THR A 93 -17.95 -7.30 -3.51
CA THR A 93 -17.09 -6.12 -3.50
C THR A 93 -17.64 -5.05 -4.45
N PHE A 94 -17.53 -3.79 -4.05
CA PHE A 94 -17.99 -2.64 -4.80
C PHE A 94 -16.88 -1.60 -4.87
N ASP A 95 -16.55 -1.13 -6.07
CA ASP A 95 -15.64 -0.01 -6.28
C ASP A 95 -16.46 1.27 -6.41
N CYS A 96 -16.24 2.22 -5.48
CA CYS A 96 -17.06 3.41 -5.32
C CYS A 96 -16.25 4.66 -5.66
N GLY A 97 -16.29 5.07 -6.92
CA GLY A 97 -15.66 6.29 -7.41
C GLY A 97 -16.61 7.47 -7.51
N TYR A 98 -17.90 7.22 -7.76
CA TYR A 98 -18.91 8.24 -7.96
C TYR A 98 -20.28 7.72 -7.51
N GLU A 99 -21.07 8.57 -6.83
CA GLU A 99 -22.44 8.26 -6.42
C GLU A 99 -23.45 8.78 -7.45
N ASN A 100 -24.29 7.88 -7.93
CA ASN A 100 -25.34 8.17 -8.90
C ASN A 100 -26.76 7.86 -8.38
N GLY A 101 -26.92 7.68 -7.08
CA GLY A 101 -28.19 7.33 -6.43
C GLY A 101 -28.38 5.82 -6.19
N ALA A 102 -27.43 4.97 -6.58
CA ALA A 102 -27.57 3.52 -6.44
C ALA A 102 -27.12 2.97 -5.07
N THR A 103 -26.14 3.58 -4.45
CA THR A 103 -25.53 3.05 -3.21
C THR A 103 -26.54 2.88 -2.05
N PRO A 104 -27.50 3.78 -1.80
CA PRO A 104 -28.51 3.57 -0.75
C PRO A 104 -29.31 2.30 -0.96
N ALA A 105 -29.76 2.03 -2.21
CA ALA A 105 -30.53 0.84 -2.53
C ALA A 105 -29.71 -0.46 -2.43
N ILE A 106 -28.42 -0.41 -2.75
CA ILE A 106 -27.49 -1.53 -2.56
C ILE A 106 -27.36 -1.83 -1.06
N LEU A 107 -27.14 -0.82 -0.21
CA LEU A 107 -27.06 -1.00 1.24
C LEU A 107 -28.36 -1.55 1.83
N ASP A 108 -29.53 -1.08 1.37
CA ASP A 108 -30.83 -1.62 1.76
C ASP A 108 -30.97 -3.12 1.42
N ALA A 109 -30.51 -3.52 0.24
CA ALA A 109 -30.53 -4.91 -0.18
C ALA A 109 -29.58 -5.78 0.65
N LEU A 110 -28.36 -5.31 0.88
CA LEU A 110 -27.36 -5.99 1.72
C LEU A 110 -27.88 -6.18 3.14
N LYS A 111 -28.46 -5.14 3.72
CA LYS A 111 -29.06 -5.17 5.06
C LYS A 111 -30.22 -6.16 5.13
N LYS A 112 -31.12 -6.14 4.15
CA LYS A 112 -32.27 -7.07 4.05
C LYS A 112 -31.81 -8.53 4.04
N HIS A 113 -30.72 -8.81 3.36
CA HIS A 113 -30.19 -10.17 3.21
C HIS A 113 -29.11 -10.52 4.22
N GLN A 114 -28.79 -9.62 5.15
CA GLN A 114 -27.71 -9.79 6.16
C GLN A 114 -26.38 -10.18 5.49
N ALA A 115 -26.12 -9.62 4.31
CA ALA A 115 -24.93 -9.92 3.50
C ALA A 115 -23.86 -8.84 3.71
N PRO A 116 -22.74 -9.14 4.39
CA PRO A 116 -21.63 -8.22 4.48
C PRO A 116 -20.96 -8.05 3.11
N ALA A 117 -20.41 -6.87 2.86
CA ALA A 117 -19.70 -6.55 1.63
C ALA A 117 -18.48 -5.69 1.90
N ALA A 118 -17.55 -5.61 0.94
CA ALA A 118 -16.44 -4.68 0.96
C ALA A 118 -16.65 -3.56 -0.07
N PHE A 119 -16.50 -2.33 0.37
CA PHE A 119 -16.58 -1.13 -0.47
C PHE A 119 -15.20 -0.50 -0.57
N PHE A 120 -14.61 -0.53 -1.76
CA PHE A 120 -13.36 0.13 -2.07
C PHE A 120 -13.67 1.55 -2.55
N VAL A 121 -13.36 2.54 -1.71
CA VAL A 121 -13.82 3.92 -1.91
C VAL A 121 -12.70 4.85 -2.35
N VAL A 122 -13.00 5.70 -3.34
CA VAL A 122 -12.10 6.76 -3.82
C VAL A 122 -12.30 8.02 -2.97
N GLY A 123 -11.27 8.85 -2.87
CA GLY A 123 -11.29 10.03 -2.00
C GLY A 123 -12.42 11.02 -2.26
N ASN A 124 -12.81 11.25 -3.53
CA ASN A 124 -13.97 12.08 -3.85
C ASN A 124 -15.29 11.46 -3.35
N PHE A 125 -15.47 10.15 -3.51
CA PHE A 125 -16.67 9.46 -3.00
C PHE A 125 -16.80 9.63 -1.47
N VAL A 126 -15.69 9.46 -0.73
CA VAL A 126 -15.65 9.64 0.73
C VAL A 126 -16.02 11.07 1.12
N ARG A 127 -15.44 12.06 0.43
CA ARG A 127 -15.67 13.48 0.75
C ARG A 127 -17.10 13.92 0.45
N ASP A 128 -17.63 13.47 -0.68
CA ASP A 128 -18.93 13.94 -1.17
C ASP A 128 -20.11 13.20 -0.53
N ASN A 129 -19.87 12.00 0.05
CA ASN A 129 -20.89 11.12 0.60
C ASN A 129 -20.60 10.64 2.04
N PRO A 130 -20.34 11.54 3.01
CA PRO A 130 -19.94 11.15 4.36
C PRO A 130 -21.02 10.31 5.07
N ASP A 131 -22.29 10.52 4.78
CA ASP A 131 -23.37 9.76 5.41
C ASP A 131 -23.42 8.30 4.89
N LEU A 132 -23.08 8.07 3.64
CA LEU A 132 -22.96 6.71 3.10
C LEU A 132 -21.77 5.97 3.71
N ILE A 133 -20.65 6.66 3.93
CA ILE A 133 -19.47 6.09 4.61
C ILE A 133 -19.81 5.67 6.05
N ARG A 134 -20.50 6.53 6.81
CA ARG A 134 -20.97 6.18 8.17
C ARG A 134 -21.90 4.98 8.11
N ARG A 135 -22.89 5.01 7.22
CA ARG A 135 -23.85 3.94 7.05
C ARG A 135 -23.18 2.60 6.73
N MET A 136 -22.24 2.56 5.77
CA MET A 136 -21.47 1.35 5.45
C MET A 136 -20.79 0.77 6.67
N THR A 137 -20.15 1.64 7.48
CA THR A 137 -19.42 1.22 8.68
C THR A 137 -20.38 0.73 9.77
N GLU A 138 -21.47 1.44 10.02
CA GLU A 138 -22.48 1.11 11.06
C GLU A 138 -23.24 -0.17 10.72
N GLU A 139 -23.47 -0.45 9.44
CA GLU A 139 -24.13 -1.68 8.98
C GLU A 139 -23.16 -2.88 8.88
N GLY A 140 -21.90 -2.72 9.30
CA GLY A 140 -20.93 -3.81 9.43
C GLY A 140 -20.25 -4.19 8.11
N HIS A 141 -20.27 -3.32 7.11
CA HIS A 141 -19.52 -3.51 5.88
C HIS A 141 -18.05 -3.11 6.03
N THR A 142 -17.18 -3.71 5.24
CA THR A 142 -15.77 -3.31 5.14
C THR A 142 -15.67 -2.09 4.22
N VAL A 143 -15.16 -0.97 4.72
CA VAL A 143 -14.79 0.19 3.90
C VAL A 143 -13.29 0.20 3.73
N ALA A 144 -12.82 0.12 2.49
CA ALA A 144 -11.42 -0.09 2.14
C ALA A 144 -10.93 0.92 1.08
N ASN A 145 -9.63 0.95 0.87
CA ASN A 145 -8.95 1.98 0.10
C ASN A 145 -8.95 1.70 -1.41
N HIS A 146 -9.41 2.68 -2.20
CA HIS A 146 -9.34 2.66 -3.66
C HIS A 146 -8.63 3.90 -4.22
N THR A 147 -7.67 4.44 -3.45
CA THR A 147 -6.86 5.63 -3.71
C THR A 147 -7.60 6.96 -3.57
N LEU A 148 -6.84 8.03 -3.40
CA LEU A 148 -7.38 9.39 -3.23
C LEU A 148 -7.96 9.96 -4.53
N SER A 149 -7.27 9.76 -5.66
CA SER A 149 -7.60 10.40 -6.94
C SER A 149 -7.82 9.43 -8.10
N HIS A 150 -7.81 8.11 -7.84
CA HIS A 150 -8.02 7.05 -8.81
C HIS A 150 -7.02 7.07 -9.99
N PRO A 151 -5.70 7.22 -9.73
CA PRO A 151 -4.70 7.20 -10.80
C PRO A 151 -4.39 5.78 -11.24
N ASP A 152 -3.77 5.65 -12.40
CA ASP A 152 -3.07 4.41 -12.76
C ASP A 152 -1.85 4.25 -11.83
N MET A 153 -1.98 3.36 -10.84
CA MET A 153 -0.96 3.18 -9.80
C MET A 153 0.34 2.59 -10.34
N SER A 154 0.32 1.93 -11.50
CA SER A 154 1.52 1.41 -12.16
C SER A 154 2.43 2.53 -12.68
N LYS A 155 1.89 3.72 -12.90
CA LYS A 155 2.62 4.90 -13.37
C LYS A 155 3.16 5.79 -12.27
N ILE A 156 2.86 5.49 -11.01
CA ILE A 156 3.37 6.25 -9.87
C ILE A 156 4.81 5.84 -9.60
N SER A 157 5.75 6.75 -9.82
CA SER A 157 7.19 6.49 -9.76
C SER A 157 7.83 6.73 -8.39
N SER A 158 7.13 7.32 -7.42
CA SER A 158 7.67 7.62 -6.10
C SER A 158 6.85 7.01 -4.97
N VAL A 159 7.55 6.52 -3.95
CA VAL A 159 6.92 5.99 -2.72
C VAL A 159 6.09 7.06 -2.03
N GLU A 160 6.54 8.31 -2.03
CA GLU A 160 5.82 9.44 -1.43
C GLU A 160 4.46 9.66 -2.10
N ASN A 161 4.40 9.68 -3.43
CA ASN A 161 3.15 9.84 -4.16
C ASN A 161 2.23 8.63 -3.96
N PHE A 162 2.78 7.41 -3.93
CA PHE A 162 2.03 6.22 -3.62
C PHE A 162 1.40 6.29 -2.22
N GLN A 163 2.19 6.65 -1.21
CA GLN A 163 1.71 6.81 0.17
C GLN A 163 0.65 7.91 0.28
N LYS A 164 0.77 9.01 -0.46
CA LYS A 164 -0.21 10.10 -0.48
C LYS A 164 -1.57 9.63 -1.01
N GLU A 165 -1.58 8.81 -2.05
CA GLU A 165 -2.82 8.24 -2.59
C GLU A 165 -3.53 7.34 -1.57
N LEU A 166 -2.78 6.57 -0.76
CA LEU A 166 -3.38 5.73 0.26
C LEU A 166 -3.77 6.52 1.52
N SER A 167 -2.83 7.27 2.10
CA SER A 167 -3.06 8.00 3.36
C SER A 167 -4.11 9.11 3.24
N GLY A 168 -4.31 9.64 2.03
CA GLY A 168 -5.33 10.65 1.78
C GLY A 168 -6.75 10.14 2.01
N VAL A 169 -7.07 8.94 1.52
CA VAL A 169 -8.39 8.31 1.76
C VAL A 169 -8.54 7.91 3.22
N GLU A 170 -7.50 7.32 3.80
CA GLU A 170 -7.50 6.91 5.22
C GLU A 170 -7.78 8.10 6.15
N SER A 171 -7.20 9.26 5.85
CA SER A 171 -7.42 10.49 6.63
C SER A 171 -8.85 10.99 6.52
N LEU A 172 -9.43 11.02 5.31
CA LEU A 172 -10.82 11.39 5.09
C LEU A 172 -11.79 10.45 5.80
N TYR A 173 -11.54 9.14 5.72
CA TYR A 173 -12.35 8.14 6.41
C TYR A 173 -12.32 8.33 7.93
N LYS A 174 -11.13 8.53 8.50
CA LYS A 174 -10.94 8.77 9.93
C LYS A 174 -11.64 10.04 10.41
N GLU A 175 -11.60 11.11 9.61
CA GLU A 175 -12.32 12.36 9.92
C GLU A 175 -13.84 12.14 10.02
N ILE A 176 -14.39 11.30 9.14
CA ILE A 176 -15.83 11.03 9.07
C ILE A 176 -16.29 10.05 10.15
N THR A 177 -15.53 8.99 10.41
CA THR A 177 -15.94 7.86 11.26
C THR A 177 -15.33 7.88 12.65
N GLY A 178 -14.25 8.64 12.85
CA GLY A 178 -13.47 8.66 14.09
C GLY A 178 -12.57 7.43 14.29
N THR A 179 -12.54 6.49 13.34
CA THR A 179 -11.78 5.23 13.44
C THR A 179 -10.78 5.09 12.29
N ASP A 180 -9.75 4.29 12.48
CA ASP A 180 -8.79 4.02 11.41
C ASP A 180 -9.42 3.10 10.35
N MET A 181 -9.13 3.38 9.06
CA MET A 181 -9.54 2.52 7.96
C MET A 181 -8.78 1.19 8.01
N ILE A 182 -9.47 0.10 7.72
CA ILE A 182 -8.82 -1.21 7.55
C ILE A 182 -7.83 -1.17 6.40
N LYS A 183 -6.71 -1.88 6.53
CA LYS A 183 -5.62 -1.87 5.54
C LYS A 183 -5.85 -2.81 4.36
N TYR A 184 -7.04 -2.77 3.80
CA TYR A 184 -7.34 -3.39 2.51
C TYR A 184 -7.30 -2.34 1.42
N TYR A 185 -6.69 -2.71 0.31
CA TYR A 185 -6.45 -1.84 -0.82
C TYR A 185 -6.74 -2.57 -2.13
N ARG A 186 -7.44 -1.90 -3.02
CA ARG A 186 -7.61 -2.32 -4.41
C ARG A 186 -7.03 -1.24 -5.31
N PRO A 187 -6.01 -1.53 -6.12
CA PRO A 187 -5.49 -0.56 -7.08
C PRO A 187 -6.55 -0.24 -8.14
N PRO A 188 -6.74 1.04 -8.51
CA PRO A 188 -7.33 1.37 -9.79
C PRO A 188 -6.31 0.97 -10.85
N GLN A 189 -6.71 0.31 -11.89
CA GLN A 189 -5.87 -0.15 -13.02
C GLN A 189 -4.35 -0.19 -12.79
#